data_60c3c829d2366497eba8efb3f506cdf1
#
_entry.id   60c3c829d2366497eba8efb3f506cdf1
#
_cell.length_a   1.000
_cell.length_b   1.000
_cell.length_c   1.000
_cell.angle_alpha   90.00
_cell.angle_beta   90.00
_cell.angle_gamma   90.00
#
_symmetry.space_group_name_H-M   'P 1'
#
loop_
_entity.id
_entity.type
_entity.pdbx_description
1 polymer ?
#
loop_
_entity_poly.entity_id
_entity_poly.type
_entity_poly.pdbx_seq_one_letter_code
_entity_poly.pdbx_strand_id
1 'polypeptide(L)' 'MTNNPTLFYAIANRDNKLLTSHKDNPKWVDESDSEILYVDTKKDAEEIIKKHNLDDAKIILCISDGRGDVTHLFNSYV' A
#
# COMPACT_ATOMS: atom_id res chain seq x y z
N MET A 1 -14.99 22.40 -9.66
CA MET A 1 -13.92 21.52 -10.15
C MET A 1 -14.04 20.17 -9.47
N THR A 2 -14.18 19.13 -10.24
CA THR A 2 -14.32 17.78 -9.73
C THR A 2 -12.93 17.19 -9.45
N ASN A 3 -12.69 16.78 -8.21
CA ASN A 3 -11.47 16.08 -7.89
C ASN A 3 -11.66 14.61 -8.26
N ASN A 4 -10.96 14.16 -9.28
CA ASN A 4 -10.97 12.75 -9.63
C ASN A 4 -10.18 11.97 -8.58
N PRO A 5 -10.72 10.85 -8.11
CA PRO A 5 -9.97 10.02 -7.18
C PRO A 5 -8.71 9.47 -7.85
N THR A 6 -7.63 9.41 -7.09
CA THR A 6 -6.37 8.83 -7.53
C THR A 6 -6.29 7.40 -7.01
N LEU A 7 -5.98 6.48 -7.91
CA LEU A 7 -5.82 5.07 -7.55
C LEU A 7 -4.34 4.70 -7.49
N PHE A 8 -3.97 3.99 -6.46
CA PHE A 8 -2.61 3.50 -6.29
C PHE A 8 -2.65 2.22 -5.44
N TYR A 9 -1.49 1.71 -5.08
CA TYR A 9 -1.41 0.42 -4.42
C TYR A 9 -0.56 0.49 -3.17
N ALA A 10 -0.86 -0.40 -2.22
CA ALA A 10 -0.05 -0.59 -1.02
C ALA A 10 0.15 -2.09 -0.82
N ILE A 11 1.13 -2.43 0.02
CA ILE A 11 1.43 -3.82 0.34
C ILE A 11 0.96 -4.07 1.77
N ALA A 12 0.11 -5.08 1.94
CA ALA A 12 -0.44 -5.44 3.23
C ALA A 12 -0.11 -6.88 3.59
N ASN A 13 -0.18 -7.22 4.87
CA ASN A 13 -0.03 -8.59 5.32
C ASN A 13 -1.40 -9.17 5.68
N ARG A 14 -1.43 -10.41 6.19
CA ARG A 14 -2.69 -11.08 6.52
C ARG A 14 -3.43 -10.42 7.69
N ASP A 15 -2.73 -9.64 8.52
CA ASP A 15 -3.33 -8.93 9.63
C ASP A 15 -3.79 -7.52 9.23
N ASN A 16 -3.80 -7.22 7.93
CA ASN A 16 -4.17 -5.91 7.38
C ASN A 16 -3.27 -4.78 7.87
N LYS A 17 -2.01 -5.10 8.14
CA LYS A 17 -0.98 -4.11 8.40
C LYS A 17 -0.31 -3.74 7.09
N LEU A 18 0.20 -2.52 7.00
CA LEU A 18 0.76 -1.98 5.77
C LEU A 18 2.27 -1.85 5.87
N LEU A 19 2.95 -2.04 4.74
CA LEU A 19 4.40 -1.96 4.69
C LEU A 19 4.85 -0.50 4.65
N THR A 20 5.92 -0.20 5.39
CA THR A 20 6.49 1.15 5.40
C THR A 20 7.43 1.38 4.22
N SER A 21 7.77 2.64 3.99
CA SER A 21 8.69 3.04 2.92
C SER A 21 10.17 2.95 3.28
N HIS A 22 10.51 2.37 4.42
CA HIS A 22 11.90 2.22 4.84
C HIS A 22 12.64 1.24 3.93
N LYS A 23 13.67 1.72 3.25
CA LYS A 23 14.36 0.94 2.23
C LYS A 23 15.10 -0.28 2.78
N ASP A 24 15.75 -0.13 3.92
CA ASP A 24 16.62 -1.16 4.45
C ASP A 24 15.91 -2.11 5.41
N ASN A 25 14.85 -1.65 6.02
CA ASN A 25 14.15 -2.44 7.03
C ASN A 25 12.66 -2.07 7.08
N PRO A 26 11.89 -2.44 6.06
CA PRO A 26 10.46 -2.13 6.03
C PRO A 26 9.74 -2.86 7.17
N LYS A 27 8.74 -2.20 7.72
CA LYS A 27 7.97 -2.72 8.85
C LYS A 27 6.49 -2.74 8.52
N TRP A 28 5.75 -3.57 9.22
CA TRP A 28 4.30 -3.63 9.13
C TRP A 28 3.69 -2.68 10.16
N VAL A 29 2.88 -1.74 9.71
CA VAL A 29 2.29 -0.70 10.56
C VAL A 29 0.78 -0.58 10.32
N ASP A 30 0.11 0.13 11.22
CA ASP A 30 -1.32 0.39 11.07
C ASP A 30 -1.60 1.37 9.93
N GLU A 31 -2.83 1.35 9.42
CA GLU A 31 -3.23 2.22 8.33
C GLU A 31 -3.18 3.71 8.68
N SER A 32 -3.11 4.04 9.95
CA SER A 32 -2.99 5.44 10.41
C SER A 32 -1.56 5.96 10.40
N ASP A 33 -0.58 5.09 10.14
CA ASP A 33 0.82 5.50 10.13
C ASP A 33 1.11 6.36 8.90
N SER A 34 1.94 7.40 9.06
CA SER A 34 2.28 8.31 7.98
C SER A 34 3.39 7.83 7.06
N GLU A 35 4.05 6.74 7.42
CA GLU A 35 5.19 6.21 6.67
C GLU A 35 4.85 5.04 5.76
N ILE A 36 3.58 4.85 5.46
CA ILE A 36 3.12 3.77 4.59
C ILE A 36 3.66 3.96 3.18
N LEU A 37 4.16 2.88 2.60
CA LEU A 37 4.65 2.87 1.23
C LEU A 37 3.48 2.75 0.25
N TYR A 38 3.39 3.69 -0.68
CA TYR A 38 2.43 3.64 -1.77
C TYR A 38 3.15 3.59 -3.09
N VAL A 39 2.65 2.81 -4.02
CA VAL A 39 3.23 2.69 -5.37
C VAL A 39 2.16 2.91 -6.42
N ASP A 40 2.58 3.36 -7.59
CA ASP A 40 1.65 3.71 -8.67
C ASP A 40 1.13 2.51 -9.44
N THR A 41 1.91 1.44 -9.49
CA THR A 41 1.55 0.25 -10.27
C THR A 41 1.65 -1.01 -9.44
N LYS A 42 0.86 -2.00 -9.84
CA LYS A 42 0.90 -3.33 -9.24
C LYS A 42 2.29 -3.97 -9.41
N LYS A 43 2.92 -3.73 -10.55
CA LYS A 43 4.25 -4.27 -10.83
C LYS A 43 5.28 -3.76 -9.83
N ASP A 44 5.24 -2.49 -9.49
CA ASP A 44 6.15 -1.90 -8.51
C ASP A 44 5.98 -2.59 -7.14
N ALA A 45 4.73 -2.84 -6.75
CA ALA A 45 4.46 -3.56 -5.50
C ALA A 45 5.01 -4.97 -5.54
N GLU A 46 4.85 -5.68 -6.65
CA GLU A 46 5.37 -7.04 -6.82
C GLU A 46 6.89 -7.09 -6.70
N GLU A 47 7.57 -6.11 -7.26
CA GLU A 47 9.03 -6.03 -7.17
C GLU A 47 9.51 -5.84 -5.74
N ILE A 48 8.80 -5.05 -4.96
CA ILE A 48 9.13 -4.83 -3.55
C ILE A 48 8.94 -6.11 -2.75
N ILE A 49 7.83 -6.82 -2.99
CA ILE A 49 7.55 -8.09 -2.33
C ILE A 49 8.67 -9.09 -2.61
N LYS A 50 9.11 -9.16 -3.85
CA LYS A 50 10.22 -10.03 -4.24
C LYS A 50 11.53 -9.64 -3.58
N LYS A 51 11.83 -8.35 -3.59
CA LYS A 51 13.10 -7.83 -3.07
C LYS A 51 13.26 -8.15 -1.59
N HIS A 52 12.18 -8.09 -0.83
CA HIS A 52 12.21 -8.30 0.62
C HIS A 52 11.72 -9.67 1.06
N ASN A 53 11.41 -10.56 0.12
CA ASN A 53 10.93 -11.93 0.40
C ASN A 53 9.73 -11.94 1.36
N LEU A 54 8.71 -11.16 1.04
CA LEU A 54 7.54 -11.00 1.89
C LEU A 54 6.50 -12.08 1.57
N ASP A 55 6.56 -13.19 2.29
CA ASP A 55 5.73 -14.37 2.00
C ASP A 55 4.23 -14.15 2.21
N ASP A 56 3.87 -13.36 3.22
CA ASP A 56 2.47 -13.12 3.56
C ASP A 56 1.93 -11.83 2.96
N ALA A 57 2.67 -11.24 2.03
CA ALA A 57 2.28 -9.96 1.46
C ALA A 57 1.21 -10.10 0.40
N LYS A 58 0.30 -9.14 0.39
CA LYS A 58 -0.72 -9.01 -0.64
C LYS A 58 -0.74 -7.57 -1.12
N ILE A 59 -1.18 -7.36 -2.35
CA ILE A 59 -1.28 -6.03 -2.93
C ILE A 59 -2.73 -5.58 -2.82
N ILE A 60 -2.95 -4.41 -2.24
CA ILE A 60 -4.30 -3.86 -2.10
C ILE A 60 -4.43 -2.57 -2.89
N LEU A 61 -5.66 -2.28 -3.29
CA LEU A 61 -5.98 -1.04 -3.98
C LEU A 61 -6.24 0.06 -2.95
N CYS A 62 -5.70 1.25 -3.22
CA CYS A 62 -5.91 2.42 -2.38
C CYS A 62 -6.52 3.54 -3.21
N ILE A 63 -7.39 4.31 -2.60
CA ILE A 63 -8.07 5.43 -3.26
C ILE A 63 -7.83 6.69 -2.45
N SER A 64 -7.30 7.72 -3.10
CA SER A 64 -7.17 9.05 -2.50
C SER A 64 -8.30 9.93 -3.01
N ASP A 65 -8.95 10.66 -2.11
CA ASP A 65 -10.02 11.57 -2.49
C ASP A 65 -9.52 12.95 -2.94
N GLY A 66 -8.20 13.13 -2.95
CA GLY A 66 -7.59 14.41 -3.31
C GLY A 66 -7.56 15.44 -2.18
N ARG A 67 -8.03 15.06 -0.99
CA ARG A 67 -8.06 15.92 0.20
C ARG A 67 -7.09 15.48 1.28
N GLY A 68 -6.25 14.49 0.96
CA GLY A 68 -5.31 13.93 1.91
C GLY A 68 -5.79 12.67 2.60
N ASP A 69 -7.03 12.28 2.38
CA ASP A 69 -7.58 11.04 2.93
C ASP A 69 -7.36 9.89 1.96
N VAL A 70 -6.92 8.76 2.49
CA VAL A 70 -6.68 7.56 1.70
C VAL A 70 -7.53 6.43 2.26
N THR A 71 -8.26 5.77 1.37
CA THR A 71 -9.05 4.59 1.72
C THR A 71 -8.28 3.34 1.28
N HIS A 72 -8.05 2.43 2.23
CA HIS A 72 -7.36 1.17 1.97
C HIS A 72 -8.38 0.05 1.79
N LEU A 73 -8.44 -0.51 0.58
CA LEU A 73 -9.41 -1.55 0.26
C LEU A 73 -8.80 -2.93 0.52
N PHE A 74 -8.76 -3.33 1.77
CA PHE A 74 -8.10 -4.56 2.20
C PHE A 74 -8.70 -5.83 1.58
N ASN A 75 -9.93 -5.75 1.09
CA ASN A 75 -10.57 -6.89 0.44
C ASN A 75 -10.38 -6.91 -1.09
N SER A 76 -9.66 -5.95 -1.62
CA SER A 76 -9.40 -5.86 -3.06
C SER A 76 -7.99 -6.36 -3.35
N TYR A 77 -7.89 -7.68 -3.51
CA TYR A 77 -6.62 -8.30 -3.87
C TYR A 77 -6.38 -8.11 -5.37
N VAL A 78 -5.21 -7.65 -5.72
CA VAL A 78 -4.80 -7.49 -7.11
C VAL A 78 -3.59 -8.31 -7.44
#